data_bba14b22ad2560a52d28a36d01e1a415
#
_entry.id   bba14b22ad2560a52d28a36d01e1a415
#
_cell.length_a   1.000
_cell.length_b   1.000
_cell.length_c   1.000
_cell.angle_alpha   90.00
_cell.angle_beta   90.00
_cell.angle_gamma   90.00
#
_symmetry.space_group_name_H-M   'P 1'
#
loop_
_entity.id
_entity.type
_entity.pdbx_description
1 polymer ?
#
loop_
_entity_poly.entity_id
_entity_poly.type
_entity_poly.pdbx_seq_one_letter_code
_entity_poly.pdbx_strand_id
1 'polypeptide(L)'
;MHQRWLVLSILIWLIGCTAAAPVPPPPTIPRLPTVTPEPILKVTPTSRIVQLAENPIPTFTPTSRPTAVLSTAGVITAAMAQLGLSAEPYAVLGDPNAPITIVEFTDFGCSFCRRHHQFTFRHLVDEFVTSGQVFYVVKQFPVTSPQGELAALAAICAGEQGAYWTMHDALFAAGDVWYGDVVNARRQIMTIAAELGLDRAELQDCIARPSTQEVIARHVSEAHELHIFGTPVFFINNQLLAGAQPIERWREFLQLAANSYLR
;
A
#
# COMPACT_ATOMS: atom_id res chain seq x y z
N MET A 1 64.88 -52.34 -19.06
CA MET A 1 66.03 -51.52 -19.50
C MET A 1 65.48 -50.30 -20.21
N HIS A 2 66.07 -49.15 -19.97
CA HIS A 2 65.80 -47.78 -20.41
C HIS A 2 64.85 -46.92 -19.57
N GLN A 3 65.50 -46.29 -18.61
CA GLN A 3 65.15 -45.17 -17.82
C GLN A 3 65.19 -43.91 -18.69
N ARG A 4 64.09 -43.15 -18.82
CA ARG A 4 64.09 -41.81 -19.45
C ARG A 4 63.73 -40.80 -18.41
N TRP A 5 64.66 -39.95 -18.04
CA TRP A 5 64.56 -38.78 -17.19
C TRP A 5 63.77 -37.69 -17.92
N LEU A 6 62.68 -37.20 -17.32
CA LEU A 6 61.97 -35.97 -17.71
C LEU A 6 62.37 -34.83 -16.78
N VAL A 7 63.15 -33.91 -17.39
CA VAL A 7 63.56 -32.64 -16.74
C VAL A 7 62.37 -31.74 -16.64
N LEU A 8 61.92 -31.40 -15.39
CA LEU A 8 60.93 -30.45 -15.14
C LEU A 8 61.51 -29.04 -15.17
N SER A 9 61.19 -28.27 -16.22
CA SER A 9 61.55 -26.83 -16.29
C SER A 9 60.56 -26.02 -15.50
N ILE A 10 60.97 -25.47 -14.35
CA ILE A 10 60.24 -24.54 -13.55
C ILE A 10 60.32 -23.15 -14.18
N LEU A 11 59.23 -22.69 -14.82
CA LEU A 11 59.09 -21.32 -15.28
C LEU A 11 58.67 -20.45 -14.08
N ILE A 12 59.58 -19.65 -13.56
CA ILE A 12 59.33 -18.63 -12.56
C ILE A 12 58.71 -17.45 -13.29
N TRP A 13 57.40 -17.25 -13.07
CA TRP A 13 56.70 -16.02 -13.44
C TRP A 13 57.05 -14.93 -12.42
N LEU A 14 57.81 -13.94 -12.82
CA LEU A 14 58.00 -12.68 -12.09
C LEU A 14 56.71 -11.88 -12.20
N ILE A 15 55.96 -11.82 -11.10
CA ILE A 15 54.80 -10.94 -10.95
C ILE A 15 55.34 -9.51 -10.78
N GLY A 16 55.30 -8.74 -11.87
CA GLY A 16 55.61 -7.32 -11.84
C GLY A 16 54.52 -6.56 -11.08
N CYS A 17 54.86 -5.93 -9.96
CA CYS A 17 54.02 -4.95 -9.29
C CYS A 17 53.81 -3.76 -10.21
N THR A 18 52.68 -3.67 -10.89
CA THR A 18 52.24 -2.44 -11.52
C THR A 18 51.77 -1.49 -10.45
N ALA A 19 52.46 -0.39 -10.23
CA ALA A 19 52.03 0.69 -9.35
C ALA A 19 50.69 1.22 -9.83
N ALA A 20 49.68 1.21 -8.94
CA ALA A 20 48.39 1.77 -9.22
C ALA A 20 48.52 3.28 -9.52
N ALA A 21 47.92 3.73 -10.61
CA ALA A 21 47.88 5.15 -10.96
C ALA A 21 47.15 5.93 -9.86
N PRO A 22 47.57 7.17 -9.55
CA PRO A 22 46.93 7.99 -8.54
C PRO A 22 45.48 8.29 -8.95
N VAL A 23 44.55 8.05 -8.03
CA VAL A 23 43.14 8.36 -8.20
C VAL A 23 42.99 9.88 -8.34
N PRO A 24 42.32 10.39 -9.38
CA PRO A 24 42.10 11.82 -9.52
C PRO A 24 41.29 12.36 -8.34
N PRO A 25 41.56 13.58 -7.88
CA PRO A 25 40.77 14.17 -6.78
C PRO A 25 39.30 14.33 -7.20
N PRO A 26 38.34 14.20 -6.26
CA PRO A 26 36.96 14.37 -6.55
C PRO A 26 36.68 15.79 -7.08
N PRO A 27 35.69 15.95 -7.97
CA PRO A 27 35.33 17.25 -8.52
C PRO A 27 34.93 18.20 -7.38
N THR A 28 35.50 19.41 -7.41
CA THR A 28 35.19 20.48 -6.45
C THR A 28 33.76 20.92 -6.71
N ILE A 29 32.86 20.66 -5.75
CA ILE A 29 31.48 21.13 -5.81
C ILE A 29 31.53 22.66 -5.63
N PRO A 30 30.98 23.46 -6.56
CA PRO A 30 30.87 24.91 -6.37
C PRO A 30 30.06 25.19 -5.10
N ARG A 31 30.60 26.01 -4.20
CA ARG A 31 29.83 26.49 -3.05
C ARG A 31 28.63 27.25 -3.56
N LEU A 32 27.42 26.84 -3.18
CA LEU A 32 26.23 27.68 -3.39
C LEU A 32 26.46 29.04 -2.78
N PRO A 33 26.03 30.13 -3.46
CA PRO A 33 26.10 31.48 -2.88
C PRO A 33 25.31 31.51 -1.56
N THR A 34 25.96 32.04 -0.54
CA THR A 34 25.33 32.28 0.76
C THR A 34 24.19 33.26 0.57
N VAL A 35 22.95 32.79 0.66
CA VAL A 35 21.77 33.65 0.64
C VAL A 35 21.80 34.44 1.94
N THR A 36 22.06 35.74 1.85
CA THR A 36 21.90 36.68 2.97
C THR A 36 20.42 36.72 3.32
N PRO A 37 20.01 36.43 4.56
CA PRO A 37 18.59 36.51 4.91
C PRO A 37 18.12 37.97 4.76
N GLU A 38 17.14 38.18 3.89
CA GLU A 38 16.42 39.45 3.86
C GLU A 38 15.73 39.71 5.21
N PRO A 39 15.66 40.95 5.66
CA PRO A 39 15.01 41.26 6.92
C PRO A 39 13.53 40.90 6.84
N ILE A 40 13.10 40.03 7.75
CA ILE A 40 11.71 39.61 7.90
C ILE A 40 10.87 40.87 8.16
N LEU A 41 10.11 41.29 7.16
CA LEU A 41 9.07 42.27 7.32
C LEU A 41 8.14 41.78 8.45
N LYS A 42 8.10 42.56 9.56
CA LYS A 42 7.13 42.32 10.62
C LYS A 42 5.74 42.52 10.05
N VAL A 43 5.14 41.43 9.60
CA VAL A 43 3.70 41.38 9.28
C VAL A 43 2.96 41.45 10.61
N THR A 44 2.40 42.62 10.90
CA THR A 44 1.48 42.79 12.02
C THR A 44 0.30 41.88 11.77
N PRO A 45 -0.05 40.95 12.67
CA PRO A 45 -1.21 40.09 12.48
C PRO A 45 -2.46 40.98 12.55
N THR A 46 -3.02 41.37 11.41
CA THR A 46 -4.39 41.83 11.35
C THR A 46 -5.26 40.63 11.62
N SER A 47 -5.73 40.53 12.87
CA SER A 47 -6.69 39.52 13.32
C SER A 47 -7.99 39.66 12.51
N ARG A 48 -8.03 39.02 11.33
CA ARG A 48 -9.26 38.41 10.83
C ARG A 48 -9.20 36.96 11.27
N ILE A 49 -9.69 36.74 12.49
CA ILE A 49 -10.22 35.44 12.85
C ILE A 49 -11.36 35.21 11.86
N VAL A 50 -11.07 34.51 10.77
CA VAL A 50 -12.11 33.83 10.04
C VAL A 50 -12.62 32.80 11.05
N GLN A 51 -13.72 33.11 11.72
CA GLN A 51 -14.53 32.10 12.38
C GLN A 51 -14.87 31.08 11.29
N LEU A 52 -14.07 30.02 11.23
CA LEU A 52 -14.54 28.79 10.64
C LEU A 52 -15.77 28.43 11.46
N ALA A 53 -16.94 28.75 10.90
CA ALA A 53 -18.18 28.28 11.44
C ALA A 53 -17.99 26.79 11.67
N GLU A 54 -18.12 26.35 12.92
CA GLU A 54 -18.29 24.95 13.28
C GLU A 54 -19.58 24.49 12.59
N ASN A 55 -19.45 24.13 11.31
CA ASN A 55 -20.51 23.39 10.66
C ASN A 55 -20.50 22.01 11.30
N PRO A 56 -21.54 21.66 12.07
CA PRO A 56 -21.65 20.32 12.60
C PRO A 56 -21.60 19.36 11.42
N ILE A 57 -20.84 18.29 11.58
CA ILE A 57 -20.83 17.18 10.61
C ILE A 57 -22.30 16.85 10.33
N PRO A 58 -22.76 16.90 9.08
CA PRO A 58 -24.16 16.65 8.79
C PRO A 58 -24.56 15.29 9.35
N THR A 59 -25.54 15.28 10.25
CA THR A 59 -26.12 14.04 10.77
C THR A 59 -26.89 13.41 9.63
N PHE A 60 -26.37 12.30 9.10
CA PHE A 60 -27.00 11.57 8.00
C PHE A 60 -28.32 10.98 8.46
N THR A 61 -29.42 11.59 8.01
CA THR A 61 -30.72 10.95 8.07
C THR A 61 -30.83 10.04 6.85
N PRO A 62 -31.00 8.72 7.00
CA PRO A 62 -31.00 7.81 5.86
C PRO A 62 -32.25 8.05 4.99
N THR A 63 -32.08 8.76 3.89
CA THR A 63 -33.12 8.89 2.85
C THR A 63 -32.71 7.96 1.71
N SER A 64 -33.55 6.97 1.39
CA SER A 64 -33.46 5.95 0.34
C SER A 64 -32.03 5.48 0.03
N ARG A 65 -31.61 4.48 0.76
CA ARG A 65 -30.29 3.83 0.75
C ARG A 65 -30.11 3.02 -0.56
N PRO A 66 -29.02 3.21 -1.33
CA PRO A 66 -28.68 2.25 -2.37
C PRO A 66 -28.38 0.90 -1.71
N THR A 67 -29.08 -0.13 -2.16
CA THR A 67 -28.92 -1.48 -1.60
C THR A 67 -27.67 -2.11 -2.18
N ALA A 68 -26.71 -2.45 -1.32
CA ALA A 68 -25.60 -3.29 -1.73
C ALA A 68 -26.09 -4.71 -2.02
N VAL A 69 -25.59 -5.31 -3.09
CA VAL A 69 -25.91 -6.68 -3.46
C VAL A 69 -24.76 -7.58 -3.01
N LEU A 70 -25.05 -8.47 -2.05
CA LEU A 70 -24.17 -9.58 -1.71
C LEU A 70 -24.36 -10.65 -2.76
N SER A 71 -23.33 -10.88 -3.58
CA SER A 71 -23.30 -11.97 -4.56
C SER A 71 -22.26 -13.01 -4.13
N THR A 72 -22.34 -14.21 -4.69
CA THR A 72 -21.32 -15.24 -4.53
C THR A 72 -19.96 -14.80 -5.10
N ALA A 73 -19.93 -13.72 -5.90
CA ALA A 73 -18.72 -13.12 -6.48
C ALA A 73 -18.15 -11.97 -5.64
N GLY A 74 -18.69 -11.68 -4.44
CA GLY A 74 -18.21 -10.60 -3.57
C GLY A 74 -19.27 -9.54 -3.26
N VAL A 75 -18.84 -8.45 -2.62
CA VAL A 75 -19.69 -7.29 -2.27
C VAL A 75 -19.56 -6.23 -3.37
N ILE A 76 -20.68 -5.76 -3.88
CA ILE A 76 -20.71 -4.70 -4.89
C ILE A 76 -21.64 -3.58 -4.43
N THR A 77 -21.09 -2.36 -4.27
CA THR A 77 -21.90 -1.14 -4.05
C THR A 77 -22.22 -0.48 -5.40
N ALA A 78 -23.18 0.45 -5.39
CA ALA A 78 -23.49 1.21 -6.59
C ALA A 78 -22.27 1.98 -7.15
N ALA A 79 -21.43 2.54 -6.26
CA ALA A 79 -20.21 3.23 -6.66
C ALA A 79 -19.19 2.26 -7.29
N MET A 80 -19.03 1.07 -6.74
CA MET A 80 -18.13 0.04 -7.30
C MET A 80 -18.63 -0.47 -8.65
N ALA A 81 -19.95 -0.69 -8.79
CA ALA A 81 -20.54 -1.13 -10.05
C ALA A 81 -20.31 -0.12 -11.19
N GLN A 82 -20.35 1.18 -10.90
CA GLN A 82 -20.04 2.23 -11.89
C GLN A 82 -18.58 2.20 -12.37
N LEU A 83 -17.68 1.71 -11.52
CA LEU A 83 -16.26 1.56 -11.83
C LEU A 83 -15.90 0.15 -12.37
N GLY A 84 -16.89 -0.74 -12.48
CA GLY A 84 -16.65 -2.13 -12.89
C GLY A 84 -15.92 -2.96 -11.83
N LEU A 85 -15.96 -2.54 -10.55
CA LEU A 85 -15.22 -3.16 -9.45
C LEU A 85 -16.08 -4.13 -8.65
N SER A 86 -15.44 -5.16 -8.09
CA SER A 86 -15.97 -6.05 -7.09
C SER A 86 -15.10 -6.01 -5.83
N ALA A 87 -15.52 -6.64 -4.74
CA ALA A 87 -14.70 -6.80 -3.54
C ALA A 87 -14.77 -8.21 -3.00
N GLU A 88 -13.65 -8.69 -2.50
CA GLU A 88 -13.62 -9.92 -1.74
C GLU A 88 -14.31 -9.66 -0.37
N PRO A 89 -15.19 -10.58 0.09
CA PRO A 89 -16.01 -10.32 1.28
C PRO A 89 -15.21 -10.18 2.58
N TYR A 90 -13.97 -10.62 2.61
CA TYR A 90 -13.07 -10.48 3.76
C TYR A 90 -12.22 -9.20 3.72
N ALA A 91 -12.08 -8.55 2.56
CA ALA A 91 -11.25 -7.36 2.37
C ALA A 91 -12.07 -6.05 2.43
N VAL A 92 -13.10 -6.03 3.28
CA VAL A 92 -14.01 -4.89 3.44
C VAL A 92 -14.22 -4.56 4.92
N LEU A 93 -14.48 -3.28 5.21
CA LEU A 93 -14.86 -2.77 6.53
C LEU A 93 -16.10 -1.89 6.42
N GLY A 94 -16.96 -1.95 7.43
CA GLY A 94 -18.13 -1.10 7.54
C GLY A 94 -19.41 -1.68 6.92
N ASP A 95 -20.43 -0.84 6.82
CA ASP A 95 -21.72 -1.20 6.25
C ASP A 95 -21.69 -1.03 4.72
N PRO A 96 -21.93 -2.09 3.92
CA PRO A 96 -21.98 -1.97 2.46
C PRO A 96 -23.07 -1.00 1.96
N ASN A 97 -23.98 -0.58 2.82
CA ASN A 97 -24.97 0.46 2.53
C ASN A 97 -24.54 1.86 3.00
N ALA A 98 -23.31 2.06 3.45
CA ALA A 98 -22.82 3.39 3.80
C ALA A 98 -22.93 4.36 2.61
N PRO A 99 -23.16 5.67 2.85
CA PRO A 99 -23.31 6.65 1.76
C PRO A 99 -22.02 6.87 0.95
N ILE A 100 -20.88 6.57 1.53
CA ILE A 100 -19.58 6.71 0.88
C ILE A 100 -18.91 5.35 0.80
N THR A 101 -18.47 4.97 -0.41
CA THR A 101 -17.59 3.82 -0.64
C THR A 101 -16.19 4.34 -0.91
N ILE A 102 -15.20 3.81 -0.17
CA ILE A 102 -13.78 4.00 -0.47
C ILE A 102 -13.24 2.68 -1.01
N VAL A 103 -12.63 2.71 -2.20
CA VAL A 103 -11.87 1.59 -2.75
C VAL A 103 -10.40 1.96 -2.80
N GLU A 104 -9.59 1.27 -2.04
CA GLU A 104 -8.13 1.44 -2.02
C GLU A 104 -7.46 0.39 -2.93
N PHE A 105 -6.63 0.84 -3.86
CA PHE A 105 -5.64 0.00 -4.54
C PHE A 105 -4.31 0.13 -3.81
N THR A 106 -3.85 -0.95 -3.20
CA THR A 106 -2.71 -0.97 -2.28
C THR A 106 -1.68 -2.04 -2.63
N ASP A 107 -0.46 -1.87 -2.11
CA ASP A 107 0.64 -2.82 -2.23
C ASP A 107 1.42 -2.87 -0.90
N PHE A 108 1.54 -4.03 -0.31
CA PHE A 108 2.31 -4.21 0.93
C PHE A 108 3.80 -3.88 0.76
N GLY A 109 4.32 -3.97 -0.47
CA GLY A 109 5.69 -3.57 -0.80
C GLY A 109 5.88 -2.05 -0.93
N CYS A 110 4.82 -1.27 -0.99
CA CYS A 110 4.88 0.16 -1.23
C CYS A 110 5.06 0.96 0.07
N SER A 111 6.10 1.78 0.16
CA SER A 111 6.37 2.63 1.33
C SER A 111 5.28 3.69 1.57
N PHE A 112 4.63 4.20 0.52
CA PHE A 112 3.51 5.13 0.65
C PHE A 112 2.24 4.45 1.15
N CYS A 113 1.97 3.20 0.76
CA CYS A 113 0.86 2.41 1.31
C CYS A 113 1.07 2.15 2.81
N ARG A 114 2.29 1.76 3.20
CA ARG A 114 2.65 1.62 4.61
C ARG A 114 2.47 2.93 5.37
N ARG A 115 2.89 4.06 4.79
CA ARG A 115 2.68 5.39 5.40
C ARG A 115 1.19 5.70 5.58
N HIS A 116 0.36 5.42 4.58
CA HIS A 116 -1.09 5.57 4.70
C HIS A 116 -1.64 4.74 5.84
N HIS A 117 -1.28 3.46 5.90
CA HIS A 117 -1.70 2.55 6.97
C HIS A 117 -1.28 3.06 8.37
N GLN A 118 -0.03 3.50 8.54
CA GLN A 118 0.50 3.93 9.83
C GLN A 118 -0.11 5.23 10.35
N PHE A 119 -0.42 6.19 9.48
CA PHE A 119 -0.76 7.56 9.90
C PHE A 119 -2.17 8.00 9.56
N THR A 120 -2.88 7.29 8.68
CA THR A 120 -4.19 7.74 8.18
C THR A 120 -5.29 6.68 8.32
N PHE A 121 -5.00 5.45 7.93
CA PHE A 121 -6.01 4.38 7.85
C PHE A 121 -6.78 4.18 9.16
N ARG A 122 -6.09 4.16 10.31
CA ARG A 122 -6.73 3.99 11.60
C ARG A 122 -7.74 5.10 11.89
N HIS A 123 -7.39 6.34 11.58
CA HIS A 123 -8.31 7.47 11.73
C HIS A 123 -9.53 7.34 10.82
N LEU A 124 -9.35 6.88 9.58
CA LEU A 124 -10.46 6.62 8.67
C LEU A 124 -11.42 5.57 9.23
N VAL A 125 -10.88 4.49 9.79
CA VAL A 125 -11.67 3.44 10.42
C VAL A 125 -12.43 3.98 11.63
N ASP A 126 -11.73 4.64 12.54
CA ASP A 126 -12.29 5.08 13.82
C ASP A 126 -13.33 6.21 13.63
N GLU A 127 -13.09 7.15 12.70
CA GLU A 127 -13.95 8.33 12.52
C GLU A 127 -15.14 8.06 11.55
N PHE A 128 -14.91 7.31 10.47
CA PHE A 128 -15.87 7.25 9.36
C PHE A 128 -16.45 5.85 9.12
N VAL A 129 -15.63 4.80 9.24
CA VAL A 129 -16.13 3.43 9.06
C VAL A 129 -17.00 3.02 10.24
N THR A 130 -16.49 3.21 11.47
CA THR A 130 -17.21 2.84 12.70
C THR A 130 -18.52 3.63 12.88
N SER A 131 -18.57 4.87 12.39
CA SER A 131 -19.77 5.70 12.41
C SER A 131 -20.80 5.32 11.33
N GLY A 132 -20.49 4.36 10.45
CA GLY A 132 -21.36 3.94 9.34
C GLY A 132 -21.40 4.91 8.15
N GLN A 133 -20.52 5.89 8.10
CA GLN A 133 -20.43 6.85 6.99
C GLN A 133 -19.69 6.28 5.78
N VAL A 134 -18.75 5.36 6.01
CA VAL A 134 -17.88 4.82 5.00
C VAL A 134 -17.94 3.28 4.99
N PHE A 135 -18.05 2.75 3.79
CA PHE A 135 -17.71 1.37 3.45
C PHE A 135 -16.34 1.35 2.79
N TYR A 136 -15.38 0.66 3.40
CA TYR A 136 -13.99 0.62 2.96
C TYR A 136 -13.66 -0.73 2.32
N VAL A 137 -13.06 -0.68 1.13
CA VAL A 137 -12.71 -1.86 0.32
C VAL A 137 -11.24 -1.81 -0.04
N VAL A 138 -10.54 -2.93 0.09
CA VAL A 138 -9.13 -3.05 -0.32
C VAL A 138 -9.00 -3.94 -1.56
N LYS A 139 -8.26 -3.44 -2.54
CA LYS A 139 -7.82 -4.12 -3.74
C LYS A 139 -6.31 -4.28 -3.74
N GLN A 140 -5.82 -5.50 -3.96
CA GLN A 140 -4.39 -5.76 -4.03
C GLN A 140 -3.83 -5.40 -5.39
N PHE A 141 -2.89 -4.46 -5.42
CA PHE A 141 -2.19 -4.03 -6.64
C PHE A 141 -0.67 -4.07 -6.43
N PRO A 142 -0.06 -5.28 -6.34
CA PRO A 142 1.34 -5.47 -6.01
C PRO A 142 2.23 -5.16 -7.24
N VAL A 143 2.68 -3.92 -7.35
CA VAL A 143 3.49 -3.43 -8.48
C VAL A 143 4.94 -3.11 -8.11
N THR A 144 5.27 -3.11 -6.81
CA THR A 144 6.60 -2.69 -6.37
C THR A 144 7.60 -3.83 -6.29
N SER A 145 7.17 -5.05 -5.98
CA SER A 145 8.07 -6.19 -5.79
C SER A 145 7.35 -7.54 -5.77
N PRO A 146 8.05 -8.64 -6.09
CA PRO A 146 7.53 -10.00 -5.91
C PRO A 146 7.18 -10.34 -4.45
N GLN A 147 7.83 -9.68 -3.49
CA GLN A 147 7.51 -9.82 -2.07
C GLN A 147 6.16 -9.19 -1.72
N GLY A 148 5.83 -8.03 -2.35
CA GLY A 148 4.52 -7.39 -2.24
C GLY A 148 3.41 -8.32 -2.74
N GLU A 149 3.62 -9.00 -3.87
CA GLU A 149 2.67 -9.99 -4.39
C GLU A 149 2.49 -11.17 -3.43
N LEU A 150 3.58 -11.71 -2.88
CA LEU A 150 3.50 -12.78 -1.89
C LEU A 150 2.74 -12.36 -0.63
N ALA A 151 2.95 -11.14 -0.15
CA ALA A 151 2.22 -10.57 0.98
C ALA A 151 0.73 -10.39 0.67
N ALA A 152 0.39 -9.95 -0.54
CA ALA A 152 -0.99 -9.83 -1.00
C ALA A 152 -1.71 -11.18 -1.05
N LEU A 153 -1.05 -12.22 -1.58
CA LEU A 153 -1.57 -13.59 -1.56
C LEU A 153 -1.78 -14.09 -0.14
N ALA A 154 -0.83 -13.82 0.77
CA ALA A 154 -0.95 -14.23 2.17
C ALA A 154 -2.12 -13.52 2.88
N ALA A 155 -2.35 -12.23 2.62
CA ALA A 155 -3.50 -11.50 3.17
C ALA A 155 -4.83 -12.08 2.69
N ILE A 156 -4.95 -12.40 1.39
CA ILE A 156 -6.13 -13.04 0.82
C ILE A 156 -6.38 -14.41 1.50
N CYS A 157 -5.34 -15.22 1.63
CA CYS A 157 -5.44 -16.54 2.25
C CYS A 157 -5.75 -16.48 3.75
N ALA A 158 -5.24 -15.50 4.46
CA ALA A 158 -5.65 -15.22 5.83
C ALA A 158 -7.13 -14.81 5.91
N GLY A 159 -7.64 -14.14 4.87
CA GLY A 159 -9.05 -13.82 4.74
C GLY A 159 -9.96 -15.04 4.65
N GLU A 160 -9.55 -16.10 3.97
CA GLU A 160 -10.28 -17.39 3.94
C GLU A 160 -10.36 -18.02 5.34
N GLN A 161 -9.37 -17.74 6.21
CA GLN A 161 -9.35 -18.15 7.63
C GLN A 161 -9.99 -17.10 8.57
N GLY A 162 -10.68 -16.07 8.04
CA GLY A 162 -11.34 -15.02 8.82
C GLY A 162 -10.41 -13.98 9.43
N ALA A 163 -9.15 -13.90 8.99
CA ALA A 163 -8.10 -13.08 9.59
C ALA A 163 -7.45 -12.08 8.61
N TYR A 164 -8.17 -11.65 7.56
CA TYR A 164 -7.64 -10.70 6.58
C TYR A 164 -7.06 -9.44 7.23
N TRP A 165 -7.83 -8.78 8.08
CA TRP A 165 -7.44 -7.49 8.65
C TRP A 165 -6.30 -7.60 9.66
N THR A 166 -6.24 -8.67 10.44
CA THR A 166 -5.12 -8.92 11.35
C THR A 166 -3.83 -9.22 10.59
N MET A 167 -3.90 -9.97 9.51
CA MET A 167 -2.77 -10.21 8.62
C MET A 167 -2.37 -8.93 7.89
N HIS A 168 -3.32 -8.16 7.36
CA HIS A 168 -3.09 -6.88 6.70
C HIS A 168 -2.30 -5.91 7.60
N ASP A 169 -2.75 -5.74 8.85
CA ASP A 169 -2.10 -4.87 9.81
C ASP A 169 -0.69 -5.36 10.16
N ALA A 170 -0.52 -6.67 10.38
CA ALA A 170 0.77 -7.26 10.70
C ALA A 170 1.77 -7.15 9.52
N LEU A 171 1.31 -7.32 8.28
CA LEU A 171 2.15 -7.17 7.09
C LEU A 171 2.65 -5.74 6.92
N PHE A 172 1.82 -4.72 7.10
CA PHE A 172 2.27 -3.33 7.05
C PHE A 172 3.18 -2.97 8.24
N ALA A 173 2.88 -3.46 9.43
CA ALA A 173 3.72 -3.24 10.61
C ALA A 173 5.11 -3.85 10.45
N ALA A 174 5.20 -5.04 9.87
CA ALA A 174 6.45 -5.79 9.68
C ALA A 174 7.14 -5.51 8.33
N GLY A 175 6.69 -4.54 7.54
CA GLY A 175 7.12 -4.32 6.16
C GLY A 175 8.63 -4.23 5.92
N ASP A 176 9.41 -3.75 6.89
CA ASP A 176 10.88 -3.69 6.77
C ASP A 176 11.54 -5.04 7.04
N VAL A 177 10.87 -5.95 7.75
CA VAL A 177 11.42 -7.25 8.18
C VAL A 177 11.38 -8.27 7.04
N TRP A 178 10.38 -8.23 6.17
CA TRP A 178 10.24 -9.17 5.06
C TRP A 178 10.74 -8.62 3.70
N TYR A 179 11.24 -7.40 3.68
CA TYR A 179 12.00 -6.88 2.53
C TYR A 179 13.28 -7.67 2.31
N GLY A 180 13.75 -7.72 1.08
CA GLY A 180 14.96 -8.44 0.68
C GLY A 180 14.64 -9.45 -0.42
N ASP A 181 14.89 -10.74 -0.17
CA ASP A 181 14.57 -11.80 -1.12
C ASP A 181 13.22 -12.47 -0.79
N VAL A 182 12.62 -13.13 -1.80
CA VAL A 182 11.33 -13.80 -1.68
C VAL A 182 11.36 -14.96 -0.67
N VAL A 183 12.50 -15.63 -0.48
CA VAL A 183 12.64 -16.74 0.47
C VAL A 183 12.54 -16.22 1.90
N ASN A 184 13.21 -15.11 2.19
CA ASN A 184 13.13 -14.46 3.47
C ASN A 184 11.70 -13.93 3.72
N ALA A 185 11.10 -13.26 2.74
CA ALA A 185 9.73 -12.77 2.83
C ALA A 185 8.74 -13.90 3.16
N ARG A 186 8.83 -15.02 2.45
CA ARG A 186 8.00 -16.21 2.73
C ARG A 186 8.16 -16.70 4.17
N ARG A 187 9.39 -16.78 4.67
CA ARG A 187 9.66 -17.23 6.03
C ARG A 187 9.02 -16.30 7.07
N GLN A 188 9.19 -15.00 6.88
CA GLN A 188 8.64 -13.98 7.79
C GLN A 188 7.11 -13.96 7.76
N ILE A 189 6.49 -14.04 6.59
CA ILE A 189 5.04 -14.13 6.44
C ILE A 189 4.50 -15.38 7.15
N MET A 190 5.19 -16.53 7.04
CA MET A 190 4.78 -17.74 7.76
C MET A 190 4.98 -17.62 9.27
N THR A 191 5.93 -16.83 9.73
CA THR A 191 6.10 -16.50 11.16
C THR A 191 4.96 -15.64 11.65
N ILE A 192 4.62 -14.56 10.93
CA ILE A 192 3.45 -13.71 11.21
C ILE A 192 2.17 -14.54 11.27
N ALA A 193 1.95 -15.42 10.30
CA ALA A 193 0.79 -16.30 10.28
C ALA A 193 0.69 -17.19 11.53
N ALA A 194 1.83 -17.74 11.99
CA ALA A 194 1.87 -18.53 13.22
C ALA A 194 1.56 -17.69 14.47
N GLU A 195 2.09 -16.47 14.56
CA GLU A 195 1.82 -15.53 15.66
C GLU A 195 0.34 -15.12 15.72
N LEU A 196 -0.31 -15.04 14.55
CA LEU A 196 -1.76 -14.79 14.43
C LEU A 196 -2.64 -16.03 14.66
N GLY A 197 -2.03 -17.21 14.90
CA GLY A 197 -2.75 -18.45 15.13
C GLY A 197 -3.38 -19.08 13.89
N LEU A 198 -2.90 -18.71 12.69
CA LEU A 198 -3.41 -19.25 11.43
C LEU A 198 -2.85 -20.65 11.15
N ASP A 199 -3.63 -21.49 10.43
CA ASP A 199 -3.12 -22.73 9.87
C ASP A 199 -2.14 -22.42 8.74
N ARG A 200 -0.86 -22.71 9.00
CA ARG A 200 0.23 -22.43 8.06
C ARG A 200 0.22 -23.34 6.85
N ALA A 201 -0.24 -24.59 7.01
CA ALA A 201 -0.32 -25.52 5.90
C ALA A 201 -1.42 -25.08 4.93
N GLU A 202 -2.60 -24.76 5.45
CA GLU A 202 -3.71 -24.21 4.67
C GLU A 202 -3.32 -22.89 4.00
N LEU A 203 -2.61 -22.00 4.71
CA LEU A 203 -2.11 -20.73 4.15
C LEU A 203 -1.15 -20.96 2.98
N GLN A 204 -0.22 -21.94 3.09
CA GLN A 204 0.70 -22.28 2.01
C GLN A 204 -0.01 -22.85 0.79
N ASP A 205 -0.95 -23.75 1.01
CA ASP A 205 -1.74 -24.38 -0.05
C ASP A 205 -2.61 -23.35 -0.77
N CYS A 206 -3.21 -22.43 -0.01
CA CYS A 206 -3.97 -21.32 -0.57
C CYS A 206 -3.10 -20.38 -1.42
N ILE A 207 -1.92 -19.98 -0.94
CA ILE A 207 -0.98 -19.12 -1.69
C ILE A 207 -0.57 -19.78 -3.02
N ALA A 208 -0.42 -21.09 -3.04
CA ALA A 208 -0.04 -21.83 -4.24
C ALA A 208 -1.22 -22.08 -5.20
N ARG A 209 -2.45 -21.84 -4.76
CA ARG A 209 -3.67 -22.15 -5.51
C ARG A 209 -3.87 -21.18 -6.69
N PRO A 210 -4.12 -21.67 -7.91
CA PRO A 210 -4.36 -20.80 -9.07
C PRO A 210 -5.50 -19.80 -8.86
N SER A 211 -6.60 -20.22 -8.22
CA SER A 211 -7.75 -19.32 -7.95
C SER A 211 -7.39 -18.13 -7.06
N THR A 212 -6.45 -18.27 -6.13
CA THR A 212 -5.95 -17.14 -5.32
C THR A 212 -5.15 -16.16 -6.16
N GLN A 213 -4.32 -16.69 -7.07
CA GLN A 213 -3.57 -15.85 -8.02
C GLN A 213 -4.50 -15.11 -9.00
N GLU A 214 -5.59 -15.73 -9.41
CA GLU A 214 -6.62 -15.10 -10.25
C GLU A 214 -7.29 -13.91 -9.57
N VAL A 215 -7.42 -13.91 -8.23
CA VAL A 215 -7.90 -12.72 -7.49
C VAL A 215 -6.96 -11.54 -7.68
N ILE A 216 -5.66 -11.76 -7.51
CA ILE A 216 -4.65 -10.69 -7.73
C ILE A 216 -4.68 -10.23 -9.19
N ALA A 217 -4.71 -11.17 -10.14
CA ALA A 217 -4.73 -10.84 -11.57
C ALA A 217 -5.96 -9.99 -11.94
N ARG A 218 -7.13 -10.29 -11.38
CA ARG A 218 -8.34 -9.49 -11.55
C ARG A 218 -8.16 -8.08 -11.00
N HIS A 219 -7.65 -7.92 -9.78
CA HIS A 219 -7.41 -6.61 -9.17
C HIS A 219 -6.41 -5.78 -9.99
N VAL A 220 -5.37 -6.42 -10.53
CA VAL A 220 -4.40 -5.78 -11.43
C VAL A 220 -5.07 -5.34 -12.74
N SER A 221 -5.93 -6.17 -13.34
CA SER A 221 -6.68 -5.80 -14.54
C SER A 221 -7.59 -4.60 -14.28
N GLU A 222 -8.38 -4.63 -13.21
CA GLU A 222 -9.25 -3.53 -12.79
C GLU A 222 -8.46 -2.22 -12.59
N ALA A 223 -7.27 -2.30 -11.97
CA ALA A 223 -6.40 -1.13 -11.79
C ALA A 223 -5.96 -0.55 -13.15
N HIS A 224 -5.53 -1.40 -14.07
CA HIS A 224 -5.11 -0.96 -15.41
C HIS A 224 -6.25 -0.37 -16.23
N GLU A 225 -7.45 -0.95 -16.15
CA GLU A 225 -8.66 -0.42 -16.80
C GLU A 225 -9.03 0.97 -16.28
N LEU A 226 -8.75 1.25 -15.00
CA LEU A 226 -8.91 2.55 -14.37
C LEU A 226 -7.69 3.48 -14.52
N HIS A 227 -6.70 3.09 -15.33
CA HIS A 227 -5.45 3.85 -15.58
C HIS A 227 -4.66 4.14 -14.31
N ILE A 228 -4.64 3.19 -13.37
CA ILE A 228 -3.83 3.24 -12.16
C ILE A 228 -2.46 2.63 -12.44
N PHE A 229 -1.39 3.36 -12.14
CA PHE A 229 0.00 2.94 -12.36
C PHE A 229 0.87 3.00 -11.12
N GLY A 230 0.29 3.22 -9.95
CA GLY A 230 1.01 3.30 -8.67
C GLY A 230 0.07 3.22 -7.48
N THR A 231 0.65 3.11 -6.29
CA THR A 231 -0.09 2.91 -5.04
C THR A 231 0.38 3.88 -3.94
N PRO A 232 -0.47 4.19 -2.94
CA PRO A 232 -1.89 3.89 -2.91
C PRO A 232 -2.69 4.81 -3.82
N VAL A 233 -3.80 4.30 -4.38
CA VAL A 233 -4.80 5.11 -5.08
C VAL A 233 -6.16 4.74 -4.52
N PHE A 234 -7.00 5.75 -4.34
CA PHE A 234 -8.32 5.59 -3.75
C PHE A 234 -9.39 6.14 -4.69
N PHE A 235 -10.51 5.45 -4.73
CA PHE A 235 -11.76 5.98 -5.27
C PHE A 235 -12.70 6.25 -4.10
N ILE A 236 -13.11 7.50 -3.93
CA ILE A 236 -14.12 7.93 -2.95
C ILE A 236 -15.40 8.12 -3.75
N ASN A 237 -16.30 7.14 -3.73
CA ASN A 237 -17.33 6.95 -4.74
C ASN A 237 -16.66 6.96 -6.14
N ASN A 238 -16.93 7.97 -6.97
CA ASN A 238 -16.37 8.10 -8.33
C ASN A 238 -15.21 9.09 -8.41
N GLN A 239 -14.71 9.61 -7.27
CA GLN A 239 -13.63 10.60 -7.23
C GLN A 239 -12.31 9.97 -6.87
N LEU A 240 -11.30 10.17 -7.71
CA LEU A 240 -9.96 9.65 -7.50
C LEU A 240 -9.16 10.51 -6.54
N LEU A 241 -8.51 9.88 -5.56
CA LEU A 241 -7.53 10.47 -4.66
C LEU A 241 -6.24 9.64 -4.73
N ALA A 242 -5.12 10.25 -5.13
CA ALA A 242 -3.85 9.54 -5.27
C ALA A 242 -2.90 9.82 -4.11
N GLY A 243 -2.14 8.79 -3.72
CA GLY A 243 -1.05 8.86 -2.75
C GLY A 243 -1.51 8.88 -1.30
N ALA A 244 -0.53 8.73 -0.39
CA ALA A 244 -0.74 8.74 1.06
C ALA A 244 -1.01 10.17 1.54
N GLN A 245 -2.26 10.59 1.52
CA GLN A 245 -2.70 11.89 1.98
C GLN A 245 -2.85 11.93 3.51
N PRO A 246 -2.60 13.08 4.17
CA PRO A 246 -2.85 13.25 5.59
C PRO A 246 -4.34 13.23 5.91
N ILE A 247 -4.70 12.93 7.16
CA ILE A 247 -6.11 12.75 7.58
C ILE A 247 -6.95 14.02 7.37
N GLU A 248 -6.35 15.21 7.48
CA GLU A 248 -7.04 16.49 7.25
C GLU A 248 -7.57 16.57 5.81
N ARG A 249 -6.77 16.10 4.85
CA ARG A 249 -7.18 16.06 3.46
C ARG A 249 -8.30 15.06 3.22
N TRP A 250 -8.28 13.94 3.91
CA TRP A 250 -9.36 12.95 3.87
C TRP A 250 -10.67 13.51 4.42
N ARG A 251 -10.63 14.22 5.53
CA ARG A 251 -11.82 14.86 6.10
C ARG A 251 -12.47 15.83 5.11
N GLU A 252 -11.67 16.65 4.41
CA GLU A 252 -12.18 17.54 3.35
C GLU A 252 -12.85 16.74 2.20
N PHE A 253 -12.20 15.69 1.70
CA PHE A 253 -12.75 14.87 0.62
C PHE A 253 -14.03 14.16 1.03
N LEU A 254 -14.08 13.58 2.21
CA LEU A 254 -15.25 12.87 2.70
C LEU A 254 -16.43 13.83 2.94
N GLN A 255 -16.17 15.04 3.42
CA GLN A 255 -17.20 16.07 3.55
C GLN A 255 -17.77 16.49 2.19
N LEU A 256 -16.93 16.66 1.17
CA LEU A 256 -17.40 16.96 -0.19
C LEU A 256 -18.21 15.80 -0.79
N ALA A 257 -17.75 14.56 -0.61
CA ALA A 257 -18.46 13.38 -1.07
C ALA A 257 -19.83 13.22 -0.42
N ALA A 258 -19.92 13.46 0.89
CA ALA A 258 -21.17 13.46 1.63
C ALA A 258 -22.17 14.51 1.11
N ASN A 259 -21.70 15.74 0.85
CA ASN A 259 -22.54 16.81 0.32
C ASN A 259 -23.03 16.55 -1.11
N SER A 260 -22.27 15.82 -1.92
CA SER A 260 -22.68 15.45 -3.28
C SER A 260 -23.74 14.34 -3.30
N TYR A 261 -23.76 13.50 -2.28
CA TYR A 261 -24.75 12.43 -2.12
C TYR A 261 -26.16 12.94 -1.71
N LEU A 262 -26.21 14.11 -1.06
CA LEU A 262 -27.45 14.73 -0.59
C LEU A 262 -28.17 15.60 -1.64
N ARG A 263 -27.58 15.74 -2.85
CA ARG A 263 -28.17 16.50 -3.98
C ARG A 263 -28.77 15.59 -5.01
#